data_1643bacf8ebc7a232ccef84360c37f69
#
_entry.id   1643bacf8ebc7a232ccef84360c37f69
#
_cell.length_a   1.000
_cell.length_b   1.000
_cell.length_c   1.000
_cell.angle_alpha   90.00
_cell.angle_beta   90.00
_cell.angle_gamma   90.00
#
_symmetry.space_group_name_H-M   'P 1'
#
loop_
_entity.id
_entity.type
_entity.pdbx_description
1 polymer ?
#
loop_
_entity_poly.entity_id
_entity_poly.type
_entity_poly.pdbx_seq_one_letter_code
_entity_poly.pdbx_strand_id
1 'polypeptide(L)'
;NTMGLLSRSAGIGTGTGFIKGIAEIYGLSYNITTDYQQALDTVRTGGIAVALAARGGAFTNTGHYVTLIAADEESLYVLDPLCRETYKTNYAGKLHIHQPGYVSLLLEDVKYARLSSFMLFEKQ
;
A
#
# COMPACT_ATOMS: atom_id res chain seq x y z
N ASN A 1 -4.95 15.35 -10.22
CA ASN A 1 -3.71 15.21 -10.96
C ASN A 1 -3.79 14.08 -11.99
N THR A 2 -2.80 13.99 -12.86
CA THR A 2 -2.78 13.01 -13.95
C THR A 2 -2.93 11.58 -13.45
N MET A 3 -2.27 11.25 -12.38
CA MET A 3 -2.30 9.92 -11.82
C MET A 3 -3.69 9.54 -11.31
N GLY A 4 -4.37 10.47 -10.66
CA GLY A 4 -5.72 10.24 -10.19
C GLY A 4 -6.71 10.07 -11.33
N LEU A 5 -6.56 10.86 -12.39
CA LEU A 5 -7.41 10.75 -13.58
C LEU A 5 -7.19 9.41 -14.27
N LEU A 6 -5.95 8.99 -14.45
CA LEU A 6 -5.65 7.71 -15.06
C LEU A 6 -6.21 6.55 -14.24
N SER A 7 -6.09 6.63 -12.93
CA SER A 7 -6.63 5.59 -12.07
C SER A 7 -8.14 5.46 -12.23
N ARG A 8 -8.84 6.57 -12.30
CA ARG A 8 -10.29 6.56 -12.49
C ARG A 8 -10.66 6.04 -13.89
N SER A 9 -9.93 6.47 -14.91
CA SER A 9 -10.19 6.04 -16.27
C SER A 9 -10.00 4.54 -16.44
N ALA A 10 -9.01 3.98 -15.77
CA ALA A 10 -8.75 2.56 -15.83
C ALA A 10 -9.79 1.74 -15.08
N GLY A 11 -10.57 2.40 -14.23
CA GLY A 11 -11.61 1.73 -13.48
C GLY A 11 -11.11 1.01 -12.25
N ILE A 12 -12.03 0.34 -11.62
CA ILE A 12 -11.74 -0.38 -10.39
C ILE A 12 -10.84 -1.56 -10.69
N GLY A 13 -9.85 -1.75 -9.82
CA GLY A 13 -8.90 -2.82 -9.99
C GLY A 13 -8.00 -2.57 -11.16
N THR A 14 -7.88 -1.35 -11.50
CA THR A 14 -7.09 -0.81 -12.59
C THR A 14 -6.11 -1.76 -13.19
N GLY A 15 -5.82 -2.70 -12.45
CA GLY A 15 -4.96 -3.73 -12.83
C GLY A 15 -3.52 -3.33 -12.94
N THR A 16 -2.75 -4.34 -13.17
CA THR A 16 -1.31 -4.23 -13.28
C THR A 16 -0.89 -3.42 -14.50
N GLY A 17 -1.73 -3.37 -15.54
CA GLY A 17 -1.40 -2.61 -16.74
C GLY A 17 -1.25 -1.12 -16.50
N PHE A 18 -2.15 -0.53 -15.71
CA PHE A 18 -2.04 0.88 -15.36
C PHE A 18 -0.79 1.14 -14.53
N ILE A 19 -0.55 0.32 -13.52
CA ILE A 19 0.60 0.48 -12.63
C ILE A 19 1.91 0.31 -13.39
N LYS A 20 1.97 -0.68 -14.27
CA LYS A 20 3.14 -0.91 -15.12
C LYS A 20 3.42 0.29 -16.01
N GLY A 21 2.38 0.88 -16.60
CA GLY A 21 2.52 2.06 -17.43
C GLY A 21 3.10 3.24 -16.67
N ILE A 22 2.64 3.46 -15.44
CA ILE A 22 3.17 4.52 -14.59
C ILE A 22 4.65 4.28 -14.28
N ALA A 23 5.01 3.04 -13.96
CA ALA A 23 6.40 2.70 -13.67
C ALA A 23 7.31 2.97 -14.87
N GLU A 24 6.86 2.61 -16.06
CA GLU A 24 7.63 2.84 -17.30
C GLU A 24 7.82 4.33 -17.55
N ILE A 25 6.76 5.14 -17.38
CA ILE A 25 6.82 6.58 -17.60
C ILE A 25 7.84 7.25 -16.66
N TYR A 26 7.91 6.82 -15.43
CA TYR A 26 8.77 7.44 -14.43
C TYR A 26 10.12 6.75 -14.25
N GLY A 27 10.43 5.78 -15.09
CA GLY A 27 11.73 5.10 -15.04
C GLY A 27 11.92 4.25 -13.79
N LEU A 28 10.84 3.69 -13.27
CA LEU A 28 10.88 2.81 -12.11
C LEU A 28 10.91 1.36 -12.56
N SER A 29 11.65 0.53 -11.87
CA SER A 29 11.51 -0.90 -12.05
C SER A 29 10.22 -1.36 -11.38
N TYR A 30 9.65 -2.43 -11.90
CA TYR A 30 8.31 -2.86 -11.53
C TYR A 30 8.30 -4.39 -11.36
N ASN A 31 7.70 -4.83 -10.27
CA ASN A 31 7.58 -6.25 -9.97
C ASN A 31 6.32 -6.51 -9.15
N ILE A 32 5.69 -7.65 -9.35
CA ILE A 32 4.53 -8.08 -8.58
C ILE A 32 4.91 -9.31 -7.78
N THR A 33 4.52 -9.33 -6.52
CA THR A 33 4.79 -10.47 -5.65
C THR A 33 3.66 -10.62 -4.63
N THR A 34 3.53 -11.82 -4.10
CA THR A 34 2.69 -12.07 -2.92
C THR A 34 3.53 -12.20 -1.65
N ASP A 35 4.85 -12.05 -1.78
CA ASP A 35 5.78 -12.19 -0.66
C ASP A 35 5.92 -10.85 0.08
N TYR A 36 5.33 -10.79 1.27
CA TYR A 36 5.40 -9.61 2.12
C TYR A 36 6.86 -9.24 2.46
N GLN A 37 7.71 -10.22 2.70
CA GLN A 37 9.10 -9.93 3.06
C GLN A 37 9.82 -9.20 1.94
N GLN A 38 9.57 -9.59 0.70
CA GLN A 38 10.12 -8.90 -0.46
C GLN A 38 9.63 -7.45 -0.54
N ALA A 39 8.35 -7.24 -0.26
CA ALA A 39 7.79 -5.88 -0.21
C ALA A 39 8.43 -5.05 0.89
N LEU A 40 8.60 -5.63 2.06
CA LEU A 40 9.23 -4.95 3.19
C LEU A 40 10.67 -4.56 2.88
N ASP A 41 11.44 -5.47 2.27
CA ASP A 41 12.82 -5.19 1.88
C ASP A 41 12.89 -4.07 0.85
N THR A 42 11.98 -4.06 -0.12
CA THR A 42 11.91 -2.99 -1.12
C THR A 42 11.69 -1.64 -0.47
N VAL A 43 10.74 -1.56 0.46
CA VAL A 43 10.41 -0.30 1.14
C VAL A 43 11.57 0.17 2.02
N ARG A 44 12.25 -0.76 2.68
CA ARG A 44 13.41 -0.43 3.53
C ARG A 44 14.59 0.14 2.75
N THR A 45 14.69 -0.18 1.47
CA THR A 45 15.79 0.31 0.61
C THR A 45 15.38 1.53 -0.21
N GLY A 46 14.27 2.17 0.12
CA GLY A 46 13.85 3.41 -0.50
C GLY A 46 12.85 3.27 -1.64
N GLY A 47 12.42 2.05 -1.93
CA GLY A 47 11.34 1.82 -2.88
C GLY A 47 9.98 2.01 -2.25
N ILE A 48 8.93 1.80 -3.02
CA ILE A 48 7.56 1.79 -2.53
C ILE A 48 6.85 0.52 -2.97
N ALA A 49 5.82 0.16 -2.23
CA ALA A 49 5.01 -1.01 -2.57
C ALA A 49 3.53 -0.63 -2.48
N VAL A 50 2.80 -0.84 -3.57
CA VAL A 50 1.34 -0.73 -3.54
C VAL A 50 0.80 -2.09 -3.14
N ALA A 51 0.07 -2.12 -2.04
CA ALA A 51 -0.42 -3.37 -1.46
C ALA A 51 -1.93 -3.46 -1.50
N LEU A 52 -2.44 -4.65 -1.78
CA LEU A 52 -3.87 -4.91 -1.66
C LEU A 52 -4.16 -5.30 -0.21
N ALA A 53 -4.96 -4.47 0.46
CA ALA A 53 -5.49 -4.78 1.78
C ALA A 53 -6.80 -5.54 1.61
N ALA A 54 -6.82 -6.78 2.06
CA ALA A 54 -8.00 -7.63 1.91
C ALA A 54 -9.07 -7.29 2.93
N ARG A 55 -10.30 -7.60 2.60
CA ARG A 55 -11.44 -7.34 3.48
C ARG A 55 -11.27 -8.07 4.82
N GLY A 56 -11.83 -7.46 5.84
CA GLY A 56 -11.79 -8.03 7.19
C GLY A 56 -10.54 -7.71 7.96
N GLY A 57 -9.61 -6.95 7.37
CA GLY A 57 -8.40 -6.50 8.04
C GLY A 57 -8.54 -5.10 8.61
N ALA A 58 -7.43 -4.56 9.08
CA ALA A 58 -7.40 -3.28 9.77
C ALA A 58 -7.77 -2.09 8.88
N PHE A 59 -7.43 -2.15 7.58
CA PHE A 59 -7.64 -1.03 6.67
C PHE A 59 -9.03 -0.98 6.05
N THR A 60 -9.69 -2.13 5.87
CA THR A 60 -10.92 -2.15 5.08
C THR A 60 -11.79 -3.35 5.40
N ASN A 61 -13.10 -3.16 5.27
CA ASN A 61 -14.06 -4.25 5.35
C ASN A 61 -14.40 -4.83 3.97
N THR A 62 -13.94 -4.19 2.90
CA THR A 62 -14.28 -4.58 1.52
C THR A 62 -13.08 -4.88 0.64
N GLY A 63 -11.94 -4.33 0.97
CA GLY A 63 -10.72 -4.46 0.18
C GLY A 63 -10.39 -3.16 -0.57
N HIS A 64 -9.15 -2.71 -0.50
CA HIS A 64 -8.64 -1.62 -1.33
C HIS A 64 -7.12 -1.58 -1.27
N TYR A 65 -6.53 -0.77 -2.13
CA TYR A 65 -5.08 -0.64 -2.20
C TYR A 65 -4.59 0.45 -1.25
N VAL A 66 -3.44 0.19 -0.64
CA VAL A 66 -2.71 1.16 0.18
C VAL A 66 -1.25 1.17 -0.30
N THR A 67 -0.51 2.22 0.01
CA THR A 67 0.88 2.34 -0.44
C THR A 67 1.82 2.28 0.77
N LEU A 68 2.72 1.32 0.74
CA LEU A 68 3.76 1.17 1.76
C LEU A 68 4.93 2.07 1.35
N ILE A 69 5.29 3.04 2.20
CA ILE A 69 6.25 4.08 1.83
C ILE A 69 7.55 4.04 2.61
N ALA A 70 7.55 3.44 3.77
CA ALA A 70 8.75 3.37 4.61
C ALA A 70 8.57 2.28 5.66
N ALA A 71 9.67 1.79 6.17
CA ALA A 71 9.66 0.88 7.30
C ALA A 71 10.96 1.03 8.09
N ASP A 72 10.85 1.00 9.40
CA ASP A 72 12.01 0.92 10.27
C ASP A 72 12.05 -0.47 10.93
N GLU A 73 12.79 -0.61 12.03
CA GLU A 73 12.92 -1.90 12.69
C GLU A 73 11.66 -2.35 13.42
N GLU A 74 10.73 -1.42 13.68
CA GLU A 74 9.56 -1.70 14.50
C GLU A 74 8.24 -1.47 13.77
N SER A 75 8.21 -0.58 12.79
CA SER A 75 6.96 -0.08 12.20
C SER A 75 6.99 -0.04 10.69
N LEU A 76 5.81 -0.16 10.12
CA LEU A 76 5.55 0.03 8.71
C LEU A 76 4.71 1.29 8.53
N TYR A 77 5.10 2.16 7.59
CA TYR A 77 4.41 3.42 7.32
C TYR A 77 3.67 3.32 6.01
N VAL A 78 2.41 3.73 6.03
CA VAL A 78 1.46 3.48 4.95
C VAL A 78 0.70 4.74 4.59
N LEU A 79 0.52 4.98 3.30
CA LEU A 79 -0.40 5.99 2.80
C LEU A 79 -1.69 5.30 2.36
N ASP A 80 -2.81 5.74 2.95
CA ASP A 80 -4.14 5.26 2.58
C ASP A 80 -4.82 6.36 1.77
N PRO A 81 -5.13 6.13 0.49
CA PRO A 81 -5.70 7.17 -0.36
C PRO A 81 -7.08 7.65 0.09
N LEU A 82 -7.76 6.91 0.95
CA LEU A 82 -9.06 7.33 1.46
C LEU A 82 -8.98 8.42 2.52
N CYS A 83 -7.78 8.72 3.04
CA CYS A 83 -7.55 9.81 3.98
C CYS A 83 -8.51 9.84 5.16
N ARG A 84 -8.76 8.68 5.75
CA ARG A 84 -9.71 8.56 6.85
C ARG A 84 -9.14 9.16 8.13
N GLU A 85 -10.00 9.82 8.89
CA GLU A 85 -9.64 10.30 10.22
C GLU A 85 -9.71 9.19 11.26
N THR A 86 -10.55 8.18 11.03
CA THR A 86 -10.69 7.02 11.91
C THR A 86 -10.98 5.78 11.08
N TYR A 87 -10.61 4.63 11.63
CA TYR A 87 -10.96 3.34 11.04
C TYR A 87 -11.98 2.65 11.92
N LYS A 88 -12.98 2.05 11.29
CA LYS A 88 -14.05 1.30 11.98
C LYS A 88 -14.06 -0.15 11.55
N THR A 89 -12.91 -0.67 11.24
CA THR A 89 -12.73 -2.04 10.76
C THR A 89 -12.29 -2.93 11.91
N ASN A 90 -12.25 -4.22 11.64
CA ASN A 90 -11.61 -5.17 12.55
C ASN A 90 -10.13 -4.79 12.67
N TYR A 91 -9.61 -4.85 13.87
CA TYR A 91 -8.22 -4.52 14.16
C TYR A 91 -7.83 -3.07 13.89
N ALA A 92 -8.81 -2.16 13.79
CA ALA A 92 -8.53 -0.74 13.59
C ALA A 92 -7.61 -0.17 14.67
N GLY A 93 -7.68 -0.70 15.87
CA GLY A 93 -6.82 -0.26 16.97
C GLY A 93 -5.34 -0.57 16.78
N LYS A 94 -4.99 -1.38 15.79
CA LYS A 94 -3.59 -1.64 15.45
C LYS A 94 -2.99 -0.54 14.59
N LEU A 95 -3.81 0.35 14.04
CA LEU A 95 -3.37 1.43 13.18
C LEU A 95 -3.17 2.69 14.00
N HIS A 96 -2.01 3.33 13.82
CA HIS A 96 -1.72 4.62 14.42
C HIS A 96 -1.85 5.68 13.33
N ILE A 97 -2.82 6.59 13.47
CA ILE A 97 -3.08 7.63 12.49
C ILE A 97 -2.26 8.86 12.86
N HIS A 98 -1.27 9.19 12.03
CA HIS A 98 -0.45 10.40 12.20
C HIS A 98 -1.20 11.62 11.68
N GLN A 99 -1.86 11.44 10.55
CA GLN A 99 -2.77 12.41 9.96
C GLN A 99 -3.64 11.64 8.96
N PRO A 100 -4.78 12.20 8.52
CA PRO A 100 -5.65 11.48 7.60
C PRO A 100 -4.88 11.01 6.37
N GLY A 101 -4.90 9.70 6.12
CA GLY A 101 -4.20 9.08 5.00
C GLY A 101 -2.76 8.69 5.28
N TYR A 102 -2.19 9.07 6.42
CA TYR A 102 -0.84 8.67 6.79
C TYR A 102 -0.88 7.91 8.11
N VAL A 103 -0.64 6.61 8.04
CA VAL A 103 -0.77 5.74 9.20
C VAL A 103 0.46 4.85 9.34
N SER A 104 0.65 4.32 10.52
CA SER A 104 1.67 3.30 10.76
C SER A 104 1.10 2.18 11.60
N LEU A 105 1.77 1.03 11.56
CA LEU A 105 1.46 -0.09 12.44
C LEU A 105 2.76 -0.82 12.75
N LEU A 106 2.75 -1.52 13.87
CA LEU A 106 3.91 -2.31 14.25
C LEU A 106 4.10 -3.47 13.27
N LEU A 107 5.33 -3.83 12.98
CA LEU A 107 5.60 -4.95 12.08
C LEU A 107 4.96 -6.25 12.58
N GLU A 108 4.91 -6.45 13.90
CA GLU A 108 4.25 -7.60 14.48
C GLU A 108 2.74 -7.63 14.25
N ASP A 109 2.15 -6.46 13.93
CA ASP A 109 0.70 -6.32 13.72
C ASP A 109 0.32 -6.29 12.24
N VAL A 110 1.28 -6.32 11.33
CA VAL A 110 1.01 -6.23 9.88
C VAL A 110 0.08 -7.35 9.40
N LYS A 111 0.15 -8.51 10.03
CA LYS A 111 -0.74 -9.63 9.71
C LYS A 111 -2.22 -9.26 9.80
N TYR A 112 -2.57 -8.32 10.68
CA TYR A 112 -3.96 -7.88 10.85
C TYR A 112 -4.43 -6.95 9.74
N ALA A 113 -3.52 -6.42 8.95
CA ALA A 113 -3.86 -5.60 7.79
C ALA A 113 -4.27 -6.46 6.59
N ARG A 114 -3.96 -7.74 6.61
CA ARG A 114 -4.28 -8.70 5.55
C ARG A 114 -3.79 -8.25 4.17
N LEU A 115 -2.55 -7.81 4.12
CA LEU A 115 -1.93 -7.45 2.84
C LEU A 115 -1.64 -8.73 2.06
N SER A 116 -2.17 -8.82 0.84
CA SER A 116 -2.16 -10.08 0.10
C SER A 116 -1.38 -10.07 -1.21
N SER A 117 -1.13 -8.89 -1.76
CA SER A 117 -0.47 -8.78 -3.05
C SER A 117 0.24 -7.44 -3.10
N PHE A 118 1.42 -7.39 -3.72
CA PHE A 118 2.27 -6.21 -3.69
C PHE A 118 2.81 -5.90 -5.07
N MET A 119 2.74 -4.62 -5.43
CA MET A 119 3.38 -4.10 -6.63
C MET A 119 4.56 -3.25 -6.18
N LEU A 120 5.76 -3.70 -6.51
CA LEU A 120 7.00 -3.11 -6.00
C LEU A 120 7.58 -2.16 -7.04
N PHE A 121 7.96 -0.97 -6.59
CA PHE A 121 8.55 0.06 -7.43
C PHE A 121 9.88 0.48 -6.85
N GLU A 122 10.94 0.38 -7.65
CA GLU A 122 12.27 0.79 -7.27
C GLU A 122 12.85 1.67 -8.37
N LYS A 123 13.72 2.62 -8.02
CA LYS A 123 14.44 3.38 -9.02
C LYS A 123 15.40 2.47 -9.76
N GLN A 124 15.41 2.61 -11.05
CA GLN A 124 16.35 1.91 -11.90
C GLN A 124 17.76 2.51 -11.78
#